data_11d98b63dfb3f59413fc5677d58af59a
#
_entry.id   11d98b63dfb3f59413fc5677d58af59a
#
_cell.length_a   1.000
_cell.length_b   1.000
_cell.length_c   1.000
_cell.angle_alpha   90.00
_cell.angle_beta   90.00
_cell.angle_gamma   90.00
#
_symmetry.space_group_name_H-M   'P 1'
#
loop_
_entity.id
_entity.type
_entity.pdbx_description
1 polymer ?
#
loop_
_entity_poly.entity_id
_entity_poly.type
_entity_poly.pdbx_seq_one_letter_code
_entity_poly.pdbx_strand_id
1 'polypeptide(L)'
;MNIEFDNAALEELYTSGATQDSQYKRLPKDIIKRYVKVVNYLKAARRLEDLFLIKSLHYEKKKGDLNGVDAVWINGQYRLFFYSSPDDSGIIVNALLFDISKHYE
;
A
#
# COMPACT_ATOMS: atom_id res chain seq x y z
N MET A 1 10.34 -4.95 -3.24
CA MET A 1 10.58 -3.52 -3.51
C MET A 1 11.03 -2.81 -2.24
N ASN A 2 11.61 -1.66 -2.41
CA ASN A 2 11.98 -0.79 -1.30
C ASN A 2 10.73 -0.06 -0.80
N ILE A 3 10.36 -0.30 0.45
CA ILE A 3 9.15 0.26 1.03
C ILE A 3 9.51 1.39 1.98
N GLU A 4 8.88 2.54 1.78
CA GLU A 4 8.94 3.67 2.69
C GLU A 4 7.52 4.03 3.12
N PHE A 5 7.37 4.56 4.33
CA PHE A 5 6.10 5.02 4.86
C PHE A 5 6.12 6.55 4.90
N ASP A 6 5.10 7.16 4.29
CA ASP A 6 4.99 8.63 4.24
C ASP A 6 4.61 9.23 5.58
N ASN A 7 4.05 8.44 6.49
CA ASN A 7 3.71 8.89 7.82
C ASN A 7 3.99 7.82 8.86
N ALA A 8 4.20 8.27 10.11
CA ALA A 8 4.57 7.39 11.22
C ALA A 8 3.46 6.40 11.57
N ALA A 9 2.19 6.77 11.36
CA ALA A 9 1.07 5.90 11.71
C ALA A 9 1.05 4.64 10.86
N LEU A 10 1.29 4.75 9.56
CA LEU A 10 1.34 3.58 8.67
C LEU A 10 2.50 2.66 9.01
N GLU A 11 3.64 3.22 9.38
CA GLU A 11 4.78 2.42 9.84
C GLU A 11 4.47 1.71 11.15
N GLU A 12 3.85 2.41 12.10
CA GLU A 12 3.47 1.84 13.39
C GLU A 12 2.47 0.70 13.24
N LEU A 13 1.47 0.87 12.38
CA LEU A 13 0.52 -0.20 12.07
C LEU A 13 1.23 -1.46 11.56
N TYR A 14 2.24 -1.27 10.73
CA TYR A 14 3.00 -2.38 10.17
C TYR A 14 3.88 -3.06 11.21
N THR A 15 4.58 -2.28 12.04
CA THR A 15 5.56 -2.81 12.98
C THR A 15 4.95 -3.33 14.28
N SER A 16 3.88 -2.70 14.78
CA SER A 16 3.28 -3.04 16.07
C SER A 16 1.81 -3.44 16.02
N GLY A 17 1.16 -3.29 14.87
CA GLY A 17 -0.23 -3.70 14.69
C GLY A 17 -1.26 -2.75 15.28
N ALA A 18 -0.84 -1.57 15.74
CA ALA A 18 -1.74 -0.58 16.34
C ALA A 18 -1.15 0.81 16.22
N THR A 19 -2.01 1.82 16.23
CA THR A 19 -1.59 3.22 16.28
C THR A 19 -2.63 4.04 17.04
N GLN A 20 -2.21 5.14 17.65
CA GLN A 20 -3.09 6.11 18.29
C GLN A 20 -3.45 7.26 17.36
N ASP A 21 -2.93 7.27 16.15
CA ASP A 21 -3.26 8.29 15.15
C ASP A 21 -4.76 8.31 14.88
N SER A 22 -5.36 9.50 14.92
CA SER A 22 -6.82 9.67 14.80
C SER A 22 -7.38 9.14 13.48
N GLN A 23 -6.59 9.14 12.44
CA GLN A 23 -7.02 8.68 11.12
C GLN A 23 -7.11 7.16 11.02
N TYR A 24 -6.24 6.43 11.73
CA TYR A 24 -6.12 4.98 11.56
C TYR A 24 -6.40 4.16 12.83
N LYS A 25 -6.52 4.78 13.99
CA LYS A 25 -6.65 4.04 15.26
C LYS A 25 -7.90 3.17 15.33
N ARG A 26 -8.93 3.47 14.54
CA ARG A 26 -10.20 2.74 14.53
C ARG A 26 -10.34 1.74 13.40
N LEU A 27 -9.27 1.50 12.65
CA LEU A 27 -9.32 0.46 11.62
C LEU A 27 -9.63 -0.89 12.26
N PRO A 28 -10.51 -1.70 11.64
CA PRO A 28 -10.78 -3.05 12.13
C PRO A 28 -9.50 -3.88 12.20
N LYS A 29 -9.42 -4.75 13.20
CA LYS A 29 -8.23 -5.58 13.41
C LYS A 29 -7.89 -6.47 12.24
N ASP A 30 -8.90 -7.01 11.56
CA ASP A 30 -8.69 -7.83 10.36
C ASP A 30 -8.11 -7.02 9.20
N ILE A 31 -8.48 -5.74 9.09
CA ILE A 31 -7.90 -4.84 8.09
C ILE A 31 -6.43 -4.58 8.39
N ILE A 32 -6.09 -4.35 9.65
CA ILE A 32 -4.68 -4.15 10.04
C ILE A 32 -3.85 -5.39 9.72
N LYS A 33 -4.36 -6.58 10.03
CA LYS A 33 -3.67 -7.84 9.71
C LYS A 33 -3.45 -8.00 8.21
N ARG A 34 -4.46 -7.70 7.40
CA ARG A 34 -4.36 -7.78 5.94
C ARG A 34 -3.42 -6.72 5.40
N TYR A 35 -3.41 -5.53 5.97
CA TYR A 35 -2.47 -4.48 5.61
C TYR A 35 -1.03 -4.95 5.78
N VAL A 36 -0.70 -5.55 6.92
CA VAL A 36 0.64 -6.09 7.18
C VAL A 36 1.01 -7.13 6.11
N LYS A 37 0.08 -8.03 5.79
CA LYS A 37 0.29 -9.04 4.75
C LYS A 37 0.53 -8.41 3.38
N VAL A 38 -0.24 -7.38 3.04
CA VAL A 38 -0.10 -6.67 1.76
C VAL A 38 1.25 -5.97 1.68
N VAL A 39 1.69 -5.30 2.75
CA VAL A 39 3.02 -4.68 2.79
C VAL A 39 4.10 -5.73 2.59
N ASN A 40 3.95 -6.91 3.18
CA ASN A 40 4.90 -8.00 2.98
C ASN A 40 4.93 -8.49 1.54
N TYR A 41 3.80 -8.53 0.84
CA TYR A 41 3.79 -8.82 -0.60
C TYR A 41 4.59 -7.78 -1.38
N LEU A 42 4.41 -6.50 -1.07
CA LEU A 42 5.15 -5.43 -1.73
C LEU A 42 6.66 -5.57 -1.46
N LYS A 43 7.04 -5.87 -0.22
CA LYS A 43 8.45 -6.06 0.13
C LYS A 43 9.07 -7.24 -0.61
N ALA A 44 8.33 -8.32 -0.78
CA ALA A 44 8.82 -9.53 -1.45
C ALA A 44 8.92 -9.37 -2.96
N ALA A 45 8.16 -8.47 -3.56
CA ALA A 45 8.20 -8.21 -4.98
C ALA A 45 9.55 -7.61 -5.37
N ARG A 46 10.06 -8.00 -6.53
CA ARG A 46 11.31 -7.45 -7.06
C ARG A 46 11.09 -6.10 -7.73
N ARG A 47 9.94 -5.94 -8.35
CA ARG A 47 9.53 -4.73 -9.06
C ARG A 47 8.01 -4.64 -9.12
N LEU A 48 7.50 -3.49 -9.53
CA LEU A 48 6.07 -3.21 -9.53
C LEU A 48 5.26 -4.26 -10.28
N GLU A 49 5.74 -4.71 -11.44
CA GLU A 49 5.01 -5.65 -12.29
C GLU A 49 4.77 -7.00 -11.63
N ASP A 50 5.59 -7.38 -10.65
CA ASP A 50 5.36 -8.62 -9.90
C ASP A 50 4.03 -8.59 -9.14
N LEU A 51 3.55 -7.40 -8.77
CA LEU A 51 2.27 -7.24 -8.07
C LEU A 51 1.08 -7.59 -8.97
N PHE A 52 1.24 -7.45 -10.29
CA PHE A 52 0.18 -7.76 -11.24
C PHE A 52 -0.18 -9.25 -11.24
N LEU A 53 0.75 -10.10 -10.82
CA LEU A 53 0.56 -11.55 -10.77
C LEU A 53 -0.18 -12.01 -9.52
N ILE A 54 -0.30 -11.15 -8.52
CA ILE A 54 -0.98 -11.47 -7.26
C ILE A 54 -2.43 -10.99 -7.39
N LYS A 55 -3.32 -11.88 -7.81
CA LYS A 55 -4.70 -11.53 -8.13
C LYS A 55 -5.44 -10.88 -6.98
N SER A 56 -5.17 -11.32 -5.75
CA SER A 56 -5.85 -10.78 -4.56
C SER A 56 -5.53 -9.30 -4.31
N LEU A 57 -4.44 -8.78 -4.87
CA LEU A 57 -4.08 -7.38 -4.73
C LEU A 57 -4.87 -6.46 -5.64
N HIS A 58 -5.43 -6.98 -6.74
CA HIS A 58 -6.17 -6.17 -7.71
C HIS A 58 -5.46 -4.84 -8.02
N TYR A 59 -4.17 -4.92 -8.35
CA TYR A 59 -3.35 -3.74 -8.59
C TYR A 59 -4.00 -2.84 -9.63
N GLU A 60 -3.99 -1.53 -9.35
CA GLU A 60 -4.55 -0.53 -10.24
C GLU A 60 -3.72 0.73 -10.23
N LYS A 61 -3.42 1.29 -11.41
CA LYS A 61 -2.84 2.62 -11.55
C LYS A 61 -4.00 3.60 -11.69
N LYS A 62 -4.12 4.53 -10.75
CA LYS A 62 -5.22 5.50 -10.76
C LYS A 62 -5.04 6.54 -11.87
N LYS A 63 -6.17 7.08 -12.33
CA LYS A 63 -6.25 8.10 -13.38
C LYS A 63 -7.05 9.29 -12.88
N GLY A 64 -7.10 10.38 -13.67
CA GLY A 64 -7.81 11.59 -13.30
C GLY A 64 -7.11 12.31 -12.17
N ASP A 65 -7.85 12.73 -11.15
CA ASP A 65 -7.32 13.48 -10.02
C ASP A 65 -6.31 12.68 -9.19
N LEU A 66 -6.38 11.35 -9.26
CA LEU A 66 -5.44 10.45 -8.59
C LEU A 66 -4.34 9.93 -9.52
N ASN A 67 -4.10 10.62 -10.63
CA ASN A 67 -3.10 10.21 -11.60
C ASN A 67 -1.72 10.09 -10.96
N GLY A 68 -1.04 8.98 -11.25
CA GLY A 68 0.27 8.69 -10.66
C GLY A 68 0.22 7.93 -9.35
N VAL A 69 -0.98 7.73 -8.79
CA VAL A 69 -1.17 6.95 -7.58
C VAL A 69 -1.40 5.49 -7.92
N ASP A 70 -0.71 4.61 -7.20
CA ASP A 70 -0.92 3.16 -7.28
C ASP A 70 -1.85 2.73 -6.15
N ALA A 71 -2.68 1.72 -6.41
CA ALA A 71 -3.58 1.17 -5.41
C ALA A 71 -3.56 -0.35 -5.45
N VAL A 72 -3.60 -0.96 -4.27
CA VAL A 72 -3.81 -2.40 -4.12
C VAL A 72 -4.90 -2.64 -3.08
N TRP A 73 -5.61 -3.74 -3.21
CA TRP A 73 -6.65 -4.11 -2.26
C TRP A 73 -6.04 -4.61 -0.96
N ILE A 74 -6.57 -4.09 0.15
CA ILE A 74 -6.42 -4.74 1.46
C ILE A 74 -7.56 -5.76 1.57
N ASN A 75 -8.79 -5.32 1.26
CA ASN A 75 -9.96 -6.19 1.05
C ASN A 75 -10.90 -5.51 0.06
N GLY A 76 -12.15 -5.95 -0.03
CA GLY A 76 -13.12 -5.37 -0.95
C GLY A 76 -13.49 -3.92 -0.69
N GLN A 77 -13.30 -3.43 0.54
CA GLN A 77 -13.63 -2.06 0.95
C GLN A 77 -12.41 -1.16 1.06
N TYR A 78 -11.28 -1.68 1.51
CA TYR A 78 -10.10 -0.88 1.83
C TYR A 78 -9.01 -1.06 0.81
N ARG A 79 -8.32 0.04 0.48
CA ARG A 79 -7.18 0.10 -0.45
C ARG A 79 -5.97 0.65 0.27
N LEU A 80 -4.80 0.16 -0.12
CA LEU A 80 -3.53 0.77 0.22
C LEU A 80 -3.09 1.59 -0.99
N PHE A 81 -2.83 2.88 -0.75
CA PHE A 81 -2.37 3.80 -1.79
C PHE A 81 -0.89 4.09 -1.61
N PHE A 82 -0.18 4.13 -2.72
CA PHE A 82 1.25 4.41 -2.69
C PHE A 82 1.69 5.10 -3.99
N TYR A 83 2.87 5.71 -3.91
CA TYR A 83 3.56 6.23 -5.10
C TYR A 83 4.70 5.28 -5.41
N SER A 84 4.81 4.85 -6.66
CA SER A 84 5.92 4.02 -7.11
C SER A 84 6.90 4.86 -7.91
N SER A 85 8.18 4.48 -7.85
CA SER A 85 9.21 5.18 -8.60
C SER A 85 10.33 4.25 -9.02
N PRO A 86 11.04 4.60 -10.12
CA PRO A 86 12.10 3.75 -10.64
C PRO A 86 13.43 3.97 -9.92
N ASP A 87 14.32 3.00 -10.09
CA ASP A 87 15.74 3.17 -9.78
C ASP A 87 16.45 3.84 -10.97
N ASP A 88 17.79 3.93 -10.89
CA ASP A 88 18.60 4.57 -11.93
C ASP A 88 18.53 3.85 -13.28
N SER A 89 18.15 2.57 -13.30
CA SER A 89 18.00 1.80 -14.54
C SER A 89 16.59 1.89 -15.13
N GLY A 90 15.66 2.58 -14.47
CA GLY A 90 14.28 2.72 -14.92
C GLY A 90 13.35 1.62 -14.44
N ILE A 91 13.83 0.70 -13.61
CA ILE A 91 13.01 -0.38 -13.05
C ILE A 91 12.25 0.16 -11.84
N ILE A 92 10.93 -0.01 -11.82
CA ILE A 92 10.11 0.52 -10.72
C ILE A 92 10.23 -0.44 -9.53
N VAL A 93 11.00 -0.01 -8.52
CA VAL A 93 11.36 -0.83 -7.36
C VAL A 93 11.08 -0.13 -6.03
N ASN A 94 10.59 1.10 -6.04
CA ASN A 94 10.32 1.87 -4.83
C ASN A 94 8.83 2.12 -4.66
N ALA A 95 8.34 2.04 -3.43
CA ALA A 95 6.97 2.36 -3.10
C ALA A 95 6.94 3.19 -1.82
N LEU A 96 6.28 4.36 -1.89
CA LEU A 96 6.04 5.24 -0.76
C LEU A 96 4.58 5.08 -0.36
N LEU A 97 4.30 4.40 0.74
CA LEU A 97 2.95 4.14 1.22
C LEU A 97 2.43 5.38 1.94
N PHE A 98 1.26 5.88 1.52
CA PHE A 98 0.79 7.14 2.08
C PHE A 98 -0.63 7.11 2.66
N ASP A 99 -1.47 6.12 2.32
CA ASP A 99 -2.82 6.09 2.87
C ASP A 99 -3.45 4.70 2.82
N ILE A 100 -4.27 4.42 3.82
CA ILE A 100 -5.25 3.33 3.81
C ILE A 100 -6.61 4.00 3.80
N SER A 101 -7.42 3.71 2.81
CA SER A 101 -8.72 4.34 2.69
C SER A 101 -9.73 3.40 2.06
N LYS A 102 -11.01 3.73 2.23
CA LYS A 102 -12.07 3.00 1.56
C LYS A 102 -12.00 3.27 0.06
N HIS A 103 -12.58 2.35 -0.70
CA HIS A 103 -12.61 2.45 -2.15
C HIS A 103 -13.25 3.77 -2.60
N TYR A 104 -12.57 4.49 -3.49
CA TYR A 104 -13.12 5.66 -4.18
C TYR A 104 -13.68 5.23 -5.53
N GLU A 105 -14.84 5.70 -5.82
CA GLU A 105 -15.43 5.50 -7.14
C GLU A 105 -15.03 6.60 -8.12
#